data_d52026222a87e8273cf2486e1ee83877
#
_entry.id   d52026222a87e8273cf2486e1ee83877
#
_cell.length_a   1.000
_cell.length_b   1.000
_cell.length_c   1.000
_cell.angle_alpha   90.00
_cell.angle_beta   90.00
_cell.angle_gamma   90.00
#
_symmetry.space_group_name_H-M   'P 1'
#
loop_
_entity.id
_entity.type
_entity.pdbx_description
1 polymer ?
#
loop_
_entity_poly.entity_id
_entity_poly.type
_entity_poly.pdbx_seq_one_letter_code
_entity_poly.pdbx_strand_id
1 'polypeptide(L)'
;HSLGEYSALVAAGVLRFSDAVPLVELRAKAMQEAVPAGEGAMAAILGLDAAAVTEACVACAQGQVVEAVNFNTPEQIVIAGHATAVQRAADAAKARGAKRAVMLPVSAPFHCSLMKPAAERLRQKLADLSLSAPQVPVVNNADVTCLSDPQEIKDALVRQAASPVRWVETMQTMANHGVSHVYECGPGKVLAGLVKRCAEGLAGGAMADLAGLAAALAATNA
;
A
#
# COMPACT_ATOMS: atom_id res chain seq x y z
N HIS A 1 -3.05 2.88 2.97
CA HIS A 1 -2.57 1.70 2.25
C HIS A 1 -3.04 1.75 0.79
N SER A 2 -2.14 2.06 -0.11
CA SER A 2 -2.38 2.20 -1.55
C SER A 2 -3.55 3.17 -1.88
N LEU A 3 -4.73 2.68 -2.25
CA LEU A 3 -5.91 3.53 -2.56
C LEU A 3 -6.27 4.49 -1.43
N GLY A 4 -6.08 4.08 -0.17
CA GLY A 4 -6.38 4.91 1.00
C GLY A 4 -5.58 6.21 1.08
N GLU A 5 -4.42 6.30 0.44
CA GLU A 5 -3.66 7.56 0.35
C GLU A 5 -4.43 8.64 -0.43
N TYR A 6 -5.14 8.27 -1.49
CA TYR A 6 -6.03 9.19 -2.23
C TYR A 6 -7.19 9.67 -1.36
N SER A 7 -7.78 8.76 -0.56
CA SER A 7 -8.84 9.13 0.40
C SER A 7 -8.31 10.08 1.48
N ALA A 8 -7.09 9.83 1.99
CA ALA A 8 -6.43 10.69 2.96
C ALA A 8 -6.14 12.09 2.38
N LEU A 9 -5.68 12.17 1.13
CA LEU A 9 -5.44 13.44 0.45
C LEU A 9 -6.73 14.23 0.21
N VAL A 10 -7.86 13.56 -0.04
CA VAL A 10 -9.17 14.23 -0.09
C VAL A 10 -9.56 14.76 1.29
N ALA A 11 -9.43 13.95 2.33
CA ALA A 11 -9.74 14.36 3.71
C ALA A 11 -8.85 15.50 4.21
N ALA A 12 -7.58 15.53 3.76
CA ALA A 12 -6.63 16.59 4.08
C ALA A 12 -6.80 17.87 3.22
N GLY A 13 -7.79 17.93 2.32
CA GLY A 13 -8.05 19.09 1.47
C GLY A 13 -7.06 19.27 0.31
N VAL A 14 -6.22 18.28 0.02
CA VAL A 14 -5.21 18.32 -1.07
C VAL A 14 -5.87 18.11 -2.42
N LEU A 15 -6.75 17.11 -2.53
CA LEU A 15 -7.40 16.67 -3.75
C LEU A 15 -8.92 16.81 -3.59
N ARG A 16 -9.59 17.46 -4.55
CA ARG A 16 -11.05 17.55 -4.54
C ARG A 16 -11.65 16.17 -4.80
N PHE A 17 -12.72 15.83 -4.11
CA PHE A 17 -13.42 14.55 -4.30
C PHE A 17 -13.84 14.31 -5.77
N SER A 18 -14.33 15.37 -6.43
CA SER A 18 -14.70 15.32 -7.86
C SER A 18 -13.54 14.95 -8.80
N ASP A 19 -12.31 15.28 -8.42
CA ASP A 19 -11.10 14.96 -9.19
C ASP A 19 -10.52 13.61 -8.77
N ALA A 20 -10.68 13.23 -7.50
CA ALA A 20 -10.20 11.96 -6.95
C ALA A 20 -10.88 10.76 -7.61
N VAL A 21 -12.22 10.81 -7.78
CA VAL A 21 -12.98 9.68 -8.33
C VAL A 21 -12.51 9.29 -9.74
N PRO A 22 -12.47 10.18 -10.75
CA PRO A 22 -11.96 9.82 -12.08
C PRO A 22 -10.45 9.50 -12.07
N LEU A 23 -9.66 10.07 -11.14
CA LEU A 23 -8.25 9.77 -11.01
C LEU A 23 -8.02 8.32 -10.53
N VAL A 24 -8.75 7.86 -9.51
CA VAL A 24 -8.62 6.48 -9.01
C VAL A 24 -9.21 5.46 -9.98
N GLU A 25 -10.24 5.82 -10.75
CA GLU A 25 -10.75 4.99 -11.84
C GLU A 25 -9.68 4.80 -12.93
N LEU A 26 -9.04 5.89 -13.36
CA LEU A 26 -7.93 5.83 -14.31
C LEU A 26 -6.78 4.99 -13.75
N ARG A 27 -6.42 5.20 -12.47
CA ARG A 27 -5.39 4.41 -11.79
C ARG A 27 -5.70 2.91 -11.85
N ALA A 28 -6.91 2.52 -11.49
CA ALA A 28 -7.32 1.11 -11.49
C ALA A 28 -7.20 0.49 -12.88
N LYS A 29 -7.72 1.17 -13.91
CA LYS A 29 -7.63 0.73 -15.32
C LYS A 29 -6.17 0.65 -15.78
N ALA A 30 -5.36 1.70 -15.52
CA ALA A 30 -3.96 1.74 -15.92
C ALA A 30 -3.14 0.62 -15.27
N MET A 31 -3.35 0.34 -13.99
CA MET A 31 -2.65 -0.74 -13.30
C MET A 31 -3.09 -2.12 -13.79
N GLN A 32 -4.35 -2.30 -14.15
CA GLN A 32 -4.86 -3.56 -14.69
C GLN A 32 -4.36 -3.82 -16.12
N GLU A 33 -4.20 -2.77 -16.91
CA GLU A 33 -3.73 -2.82 -18.29
C GLU A 33 -2.19 -2.82 -18.43
N ALA A 34 -1.45 -2.59 -17.34
CA ALA A 34 0.00 -2.50 -17.37
C ALA A 34 0.69 -3.83 -17.71
N VAL A 35 0.02 -4.94 -17.44
CA VAL A 35 0.53 -6.29 -17.71
C VAL A 35 -0.61 -7.11 -18.34
N PRO A 36 -0.36 -7.89 -19.41
CA PRO A 36 -1.37 -8.78 -19.97
C PRO A 36 -1.97 -9.73 -18.93
N ALA A 37 -3.26 -10.00 -19.06
CA ALA A 37 -3.97 -10.88 -18.13
C ALA A 37 -3.31 -12.27 -18.05
N GLY A 38 -3.01 -12.73 -16.84
CA GLY A 38 -2.39 -14.03 -16.58
C GLY A 38 -0.85 -14.01 -16.57
N GLU A 39 -0.19 -12.94 -17.03
CA GLU A 39 1.28 -12.83 -16.98
C GLU A 39 1.80 -12.36 -15.62
N GLY A 40 0.99 -11.61 -14.88
CA GLY A 40 1.32 -11.11 -13.55
C GLY A 40 0.61 -11.91 -12.45
N ALA A 41 1.22 -11.92 -11.26
CA ALA A 41 0.64 -12.53 -10.06
C ALA A 41 1.11 -11.82 -8.80
N MET A 42 0.42 -12.10 -7.68
CA MET A 42 0.84 -11.73 -6.33
C MET A 42 0.69 -12.92 -5.39
N ALA A 43 1.54 -12.98 -4.38
CA ALA A 43 1.44 -13.96 -3.31
C ALA A 43 1.70 -13.34 -1.94
N ALA A 44 0.93 -13.76 -0.93
CA ALA A 44 1.18 -13.40 0.46
C ALA A 44 2.10 -14.43 1.12
N ILE A 45 3.22 -13.96 1.68
CA ILE A 45 4.19 -14.76 2.44
C ILE A 45 4.00 -14.43 3.92
N LEU A 46 3.78 -15.45 4.74
CA LEU A 46 3.55 -15.32 6.17
C LEU A 46 4.59 -16.10 6.97
N GLY A 47 5.09 -15.47 8.00
CA GLY A 47 6.02 -16.11 8.95
C GLY A 47 7.50 -16.06 8.54
N LEU A 48 7.84 -15.19 7.58
CA LEU A 48 9.20 -14.77 7.27
C LEU A 48 9.31 -13.25 7.37
N ASP A 49 10.48 -12.77 7.74
CA ASP A 49 10.79 -11.34 7.74
C ASP A 49 11.00 -10.76 6.32
N ALA A 50 11.02 -9.43 6.25
CA ALA A 50 11.15 -8.71 5.00
C ALA A 50 12.46 -8.99 4.25
N ALA A 51 13.58 -9.19 4.98
CA ALA A 51 14.88 -9.46 4.39
C ALA A 51 14.88 -10.84 3.70
N ALA A 52 14.43 -11.88 4.40
CA ALA A 52 14.37 -13.25 3.87
C ALA A 52 13.43 -13.35 2.66
N VAL A 53 12.28 -12.62 2.67
CA VAL A 53 11.35 -12.57 1.52
C VAL A 53 11.99 -11.85 0.34
N THR A 54 12.66 -10.72 0.58
CA THR A 54 13.35 -9.95 -0.48
C THR A 54 14.47 -10.77 -1.12
N GLU A 55 15.28 -11.47 -0.32
CA GLU A 55 16.31 -12.39 -0.83
C GLU A 55 15.73 -13.53 -1.67
N ALA A 56 14.59 -14.09 -1.24
CA ALA A 56 13.88 -15.11 -2.04
C ALA A 56 13.44 -14.56 -3.40
N CYS A 57 12.94 -13.33 -3.45
CA CYS A 57 12.58 -12.66 -4.70
C CYS A 57 13.81 -12.49 -5.61
N VAL A 58 14.91 -11.94 -5.09
CA VAL A 58 16.15 -11.73 -5.86
C VAL A 58 16.68 -13.06 -6.42
N ALA A 59 16.74 -14.10 -5.60
CA ALA A 59 17.25 -15.41 -6.01
C ALA A 59 16.38 -16.09 -7.08
N CYS A 60 15.07 -15.80 -7.10
CA CYS A 60 14.10 -16.43 -7.99
C CYS A 60 13.73 -15.60 -9.23
N ALA A 61 14.29 -14.40 -9.39
CA ALA A 61 13.96 -13.50 -10.49
C ALA A 61 14.29 -14.10 -11.86
N GLN A 62 15.51 -14.64 -12.07
CA GLN A 62 15.93 -15.31 -13.31
C GLN A 62 15.61 -14.50 -14.58
N GLY A 63 15.88 -13.19 -14.55
CA GLY A 63 15.59 -12.28 -15.66
C GLY A 63 14.13 -11.78 -15.73
N GLN A 64 13.27 -12.24 -14.83
CA GLN A 64 11.89 -11.76 -14.66
C GLN A 64 11.77 -10.85 -13.43
N VAL A 65 10.67 -10.11 -13.35
CA VAL A 65 10.36 -9.29 -12.17
C VAL A 65 9.66 -10.16 -11.13
N VAL A 66 10.16 -10.14 -9.89
CA VAL A 66 9.46 -10.53 -8.67
C VAL A 66 10.03 -9.71 -7.51
N GLU A 67 9.17 -9.00 -6.81
CA GLU A 67 9.55 -8.00 -5.80
C GLU A 67 8.66 -8.11 -4.58
N ALA A 68 9.19 -7.77 -3.38
CA ALA A 68 8.40 -7.58 -2.19
C ALA A 68 7.69 -6.22 -2.29
N VAL A 69 6.36 -6.23 -2.22
CA VAL A 69 5.55 -5.05 -2.59
C VAL A 69 4.61 -4.53 -1.50
N ASN A 70 4.18 -5.35 -0.54
CA ASN A 70 3.45 -4.85 0.61
C ASN A 70 4.07 -5.39 1.90
N PHE A 71 4.59 -4.51 2.71
CA PHE A 71 5.13 -4.80 4.03
C PHE A 71 4.01 -4.57 5.06
N ASN A 72 3.06 -5.52 5.14
CA ASN A 72 1.83 -5.38 5.92
C ASN A 72 2.02 -5.55 7.41
N THR A 73 2.91 -6.44 7.82
CA THR A 73 3.44 -6.60 9.18
C THR A 73 4.88 -7.11 9.08
N PRO A 74 5.68 -7.15 10.18
CA PRO A 74 7.04 -7.69 10.14
C PRO A 74 7.16 -9.10 9.53
N GLU A 75 6.10 -9.93 9.64
CA GLU A 75 6.06 -11.31 9.13
C GLU A 75 4.94 -11.56 8.11
N GLN A 76 4.37 -10.52 7.52
CA GLN A 76 3.37 -10.64 6.45
C GLN A 76 3.73 -9.73 5.31
N ILE A 77 4.36 -10.28 4.30
CA ILE A 77 4.85 -9.58 3.12
C ILE A 77 4.14 -10.12 1.88
N VAL A 78 3.72 -9.23 0.99
CA VAL A 78 3.20 -9.61 -0.33
C VAL A 78 4.30 -9.42 -1.35
N ILE A 79 4.44 -10.41 -2.25
CA ILE A 79 5.33 -10.34 -3.40
C ILE A 79 4.50 -10.23 -4.68
N ALA A 80 5.04 -9.56 -5.70
CA ALA A 80 4.38 -9.35 -6.99
C ALA A 80 5.39 -9.36 -8.14
N GLY A 81 4.94 -9.74 -9.33
CA GLY A 81 5.76 -9.78 -10.52
C GLY A 81 5.19 -10.70 -11.58
N HIS A 82 6.05 -11.25 -12.46
CA HIS A 82 5.66 -12.27 -13.42
C HIS A 82 5.20 -13.54 -12.68
N ALA A 83 4.10 -14.13 -13.14
CA ALA A 83 3.42 -15.24 -12.45
C ALA A 83 4.36 -16.41 -12.13
N THR A 84 5.21 -16.79 -13.08
CA THR A 84 6.17 -17.89 -12.90
C THR A 84 7.26 -17.56 -11.89
N ALA A 85 7.75 -16.31 -11.86
CA ALA A 85 8.75 -15.85 -10.88
C ALA A 85 8.14 -15.73 -9.47
N VAL A 86 6.91 -15.24 -9.36
CA VAL A 86 6.17 -15.19 -8.09
C VAL A 86 5.97 -16.60 -7.52
N GLN A 87 5.61 -17.59 -8.38
CA GLN A 87 5.47 -18.98 -7.94
C GLN A 87 6.80 -19.53 -7.41
N ARG A 88 7.92 -19.35 -8.16
CA ARG A 88 9.25 -19.79 -7.71
C ARG A 88 9.64 -19.15 -6.37
N ALA A 89 9.41 -17.84 -6.23
CA ALA A 89 9.73 -17.12 -4.99
C ALA A 89 8.85 -17.58 -3.82
N ALA A 90 7.57 -17.86 -4.05
CA ALA A 90 6.66 -18.41 -3.05
C ALA A 90 7.10 -19.81 -2.57
N ASP A 91 7.55 -20.68 -3.48
CA ASP A 91 8.06 -21.99 -3.13
C ASP A 91 9.42 -21.91 -2.40
N ALA A 92 10.31 -21.02 -2.84
CA ALA A 92 11.56 -20.74 -2.15
C ALA A 92 11.34 -20.16 -0.74
N ALA A 93 10.34 -19.30 -0.55
CA ALA A 93 9.96 -18.79 0.76
C ALA A 93 9.48 -19.92 1.70
N LYS A 94 8.67 -20.86 1.19
CA LYS A 94 8.27 -22.06 1.96
C LYS A 94 9.49 -22.90 2.36
N ALA A 95 10.41 -23.15 1.43
CA ALA A 95 11.64 -23.91 1.72
C ALA A 95 12.55 -23.23 2.76
N ARG A 96 12.44 -21.89 2.90
CA ARG A 96 13.15 -21.11 3.92
C ARG A 96 12.38 -20.98 5.25
N GLY A 97 11.23 -21.65 5.40
CA GLY A 97 10.49 -21.70 6.65
C GLY A 97 9.27 -20.78 6.75
N ALA A 98 8.81 -20.22 5.63
CA ALA A 98 7.52 -19.50 5.63
C ALA A 98 6.39 -20.43 6.10
N LYS A 99 5.61 -19.98 7.07
CA LYS A 99 4.45 -20.73 7.59
C LYS A 99 3.39 -20.94 6.49
N ARG A 100 3.24 -19.94 5.62
CA ARG A 100 2.31 -19.98 4.48
C ARG A 100 2.82 -19.12 3.33
N ALA A 101 2.59 -19.58 2.10
CA ALA A 101 2.71 -18.78 0.90
C ALA A 101 1.43 -19.03 0.08
N VAL A 102 0.64 -17.98 -0.15
CA VAL A 102 -0.71 -18.08 -0.73
C VAL A 102 -0.79 -17.16 -1.93
N MET A 103 -1.07 -17.73 -3.09
CA MET A 103 -1.37 -16.94 -4.30
C MET A 103 -2.64 -16.12 -4.08
N LEU A 104 -2.61 -14.85 -4.44
CA LEU A 104 -3.75 -13.94 -4.28
C LEU A 104 -4.60 -13.92 -5.56
N PRO A 105 -5.94 -13.90 -5.44
CA PRO A 105 -6.85 -13.81 -6.58
C PRO A 105 -6.93 -12.37 -7.10
N VAL A 106 -5.84 -11.88 -7.68
CA VAL A 106 -5.72 -10.51 -8.20
C VAL A 106 -5.51 -10.50 -9.70
N SER A 107 -5.90 -9.39 -10.35
CA SER A 107 -5.84 -9.24 -11.81
C SER A 107 -4.52 -8.68 -12.33
N ALA A 108 -3.65 -8.13 -11.46
CA ALA A 108 -2.38 -7.52 -11.84
C ALA A 108 -1.35 -7.59 -10.70
N PRO A 109 -0.03 -7.52 -11.03
CA PRO A 109 1.06 -7.54 -10.06
C PRO A 109 1.31 -6.12 -9.52
N PHE A 110 0.42 -5.64 -8.63
CA PHE A 110 0.46 -4.28 -8.11
C PHE A 110 1.76 -3.97 -7.37
N HIS A 111 2.17 -2.69 -7.42
CA HIS A 111 3.28 -2.12 -6.65
C HIS A 111 4.69 -2.64 -6.97
N CYS A 112 4.88 -3.43 -8.04
CA CYS A 112 6.19 -3.80 -8.56
C CYS A 112 6.59 -2.95 -9.77
N SER A 113 7.81 -3.13 -10.26
CA SER A 113 8.34 -2.37 -11.40
C SER A 113 7.58 -2.58 -12.71
N LEU A 114 6.77 -3.64 -12.84
CA LEU A 114 5.86 -3.84 -13.97
C LEU A 114 4.73 -2.79 -14.03
N MET A 115 4.50 -2.04 -12.95
CA MET A 115 3.51 -0.96 -12.90
C MET A 115 4.02 0.39 -13.44
N LYS A 116 5.26 0.48 -13.94
CA LYS A 116 5.81 1.73 -14.53
C LYS A 116 4.93 2.32 -15.63
N PRO A 117 4.32 1.53 -16.55
CA PRO A 117 3.40 2.10 -17.54
C PRO A 117 2.17 2.76 -16.91
N ALA A 118 1.63 2.19 -15.82
CA ALA A 118 0.52 2.79 -15.09
C ALA A 118 0.95 4.09 -14.37
N ALA A 119 2.14 4.11 -13.78
CA ALA A 119 2.70 5.30 -13.16
C ALA A 119 2.83 6.47 -14.16
N GLU A 120 3.23 6.20 -15.40
CA GLU A 120 3.34 7.22 -16.44
C GLU A 120 1.97 7.79 -16.85
N ARG A 121 0.96 6.94 -16.97
CA ARG A 121 -0.43 7.39 -17.22
C ARG A 121 -0.97 8.25 -16.08
N LEU A 122 -0.63 7.88 -14.83
CA LEU A 122 -0.96 8.70 -13.66
C LEU A 122 -0.24 10.05 -13.68
N ARG A 123 1.03 10.10 -14.06
CA ARG A 123 1.80 11.33 -14.19
C ARG A 123 1.11 12.32 -15.14
N GLN A 124 0.71 11.84 -16.31
CA GLN A 124 0.01 12.64 -17.30
C GLN A 124 -1.32 13.19 -16.74
N LYS A 125 -2.11 12.34 -16.09
CA LYS A 125 -3.38 12.78 -15.50
C LYS A 125 -3.20 13.77 -14.35
N LEU A 126 -2.22 13.54 -13.48
CA LEU A 126 -1.91 14.42 -12.35
C LEU A 126 -1.39 15.78 -12.79
N ALA A 127 -0.74 15.89 -13.96
CA ALA A 127 -0.31 17.17 -14.51
C ALA A 127 -1.47 18.14 -14.72
N ASP A 128 -2.63 17.64 -15.12
CA ASP A 128 -3.83 18.45 -15.40
C ASP A 128 -4.60 18.84 -14.12
N LEU A 129 -4.27 18.28 -12.97
CA LEU A 129 -4.99 18.52 -11.72
C LEU A 129 -4.32 19.61 -10.89
N SER A 130 -5.12 20.44 -10.24
CA SER A 130 -4.65 21.40 -9.23
C SER A 130 -4.79 20.76 -7.85
N LEU A 131 -3.67 20.57 -7.17
CA LEU A 131 -3.61 20.12 -5.79
C LEU A 131 -3.33 21.32 -4.87
N SER A 132 -3.79 21.23 -3.62
CA SER A 132 -3.51 22.20 -2.55
C SER A 132 -2.53 21.60 -1.53
N ALA A 133 -1.93 22.46 -0.71
CA ALA A 133 -1.17 21.98 0.44
C ALA A 133 -2.11 21.28 1.44
N PRO A 134 -1.67 20.21 2.13
CA PRO A 134 -2.49 19.48 3.09
C PRO A 134 -2.79 20.30 4.34
N GLN A 135 -4.04 20.25 4.79
CA GLN A 135 -4.48 20.88 6.06
C GLN A 135 -4.11 20.05 7.29
N VAL A 136 -3.91 18.74 7.10
CA VAL A 136 -3.38 17.82 8.12
C VAL A 136 -2.30 16.96 7.47
N PRO A 137 -1.26 16.53 8.23
CA PRO A 137 -0.20 15.71 7.67
C PRO A 137 -0.73 14.39 7.07
N VAL A 138 -0.26 14.02 5.90
CA VAL A 138 -0.54 12.73 5.25
C VAL A 138 0.78 12.01 5.02
N VAL A 139 0.96 10.86 5.64
CA VAL A 139 2.14 10.01 5.41
C VAL A 139 1.93 9.25 4.11
N ASN A 140 2.79 9.48 3.11
CA ASN A 140 2.70 8.77 1.84
C ASN A 140 3.26 7.34 1.94
N ASN A 141 2.77 6.43 1.08
CA ASN A 141 3.15 5.01 1.14
C ASN A 141 4.54 4.71 0.58
N ALA A 142 5.01 5.48 -0.40
CA ALA A 142 6.25 5.19 -1.10
C ALA A 142 7.49 5.61 -0.29
N ASP A 143 7.45 6.83 0.25
CA ASP A 143 8.62 7.47 0.89
C ASP A 143 8.49 7.47 2.43
N VAL A 144 7.29 7.22 2.98
CA VAL A 144 6.97 7.26 4.42
C VAL A 144 7.26 8.64 5.00
N THR A 145 6.91 9.69 4.27
CA THR A 145 7.11 11.09 4.66
C THR A 145 5.81 11.89 4.52
N CYS A 146 5.71 13.00 5.24
CA CYS A 146 4.64 13.98 5.06
C CYS A 146 5.15 15.08 4.12
N LEU A 147 4.53 15.19 2.95
CA LEU A 147 4.83 16.21 1.95
C LEU A 147 3.83 17.35 2.06
N SER A 148 4.28 18.60 1.87
CA SER A 148 3.44 19.79 1.88
C SER A 148 3.35 20.47 0.51
N ASP A 149 4.33 20.29 -0.36
CA ASP A 149 4.34 20.82 -1.70
C ASP A 149 3.44 20.01 -2.63
N PRO A 150 2.47 20.65 -3.33
CA PRO A 150 1.56 19.94 -4.23
C PRO A 150 2.27 19.20 -5.37
N GLN A 151 3.40 19.69 -5.86
CA GLN A 151 4.12 19.00 -6.93
C GLN A 151 4.85 17.77 -6.41
N GLU A 152 5.45 17.84 -5.24
CA GLU A 152 6.08 16.68 -4.58
C GLU A 152 5.02 15.60 -4.26
N ILE A 153 3.80 15.98 -3.87
CA ILE A 153 2.68 15.05 -3.65
C ILE A 153 2.30 14.34 -4.95
N LYS A 154 2.17 15.07 -6.07
CA LYS A 154 1.93 14.45 -7.39
C LYS A 154 3.00 13.41 -7.72
N ASP A 155 4.27 13.77 -7.54
CA ASP A 155 5.40 12.89 -7.84
C ASP A 155 5.43 11.66 -6.92
N ALA A 156 5.04 11.81 -5.63
CA ALA A 156 4.89 10.70 -4.70
C ALA A 156 3.77 9.75 -5.13
N LEU A 157 2.62 10.25 -5.58
CA LEU A 157 1.52 9.43 -6.10
C LEU A 157 1.91 8.65 -7.37
N VAL A 158 2.74 9.24 -8.23
CA VAL A 158 3.30 8.54 -9.40
C VAL A 158 4.23 7.40 -8.96
N ARG A 159 5.15 7.68 -8.03
CA ARG A 159 6.05 6.64 -7.48
C ARG A 159 5.26 5.54 -6.79
N GLN A 160 4.21 5.86 -6.02
CA GLN A 160 3.39 4.91 -5.28
C GLN A 160 2.86 3.77 -6.16
N ALA A 161 2.50 4.03 -7.42
CA ALA A 161 1.93 3.02 -8.30
C ALA A 161 2.89 1.86 -8.59
N ALA A 162 4.20 2.14 -8.67
CA ALA A 162 5.26 1.18 -9.02
C ALA A 162 6.27 0.98 -7.89
N SER A 163 5.89 1.31 -6.64
CA SER A 163 6.73 1.18 -5.45
C SER A 163 6.01 0.41 -4.35
N PRO A 164 6.76 -0.23 -3.45
CA PRO A 164 6.18 -0.95 -2.32
C PRO A 164 5.34 -0.07 -1.39
N VAL A 165 4.30 -0.66 -0.81
CA VAL A 165 3.55 -0.09 0.31
C VAL A 165 4.30 -0.42 1.60
N ARG A 166 4.94 0.55 2.20
CA ARG A 166 5.77 0.45 3.41
C ARG A 166 4.90 0.62 4.66
N TRP A 167 3.90 -0.26 4.83
CA TRP A 167 2.86 -0.10 5.85
C TRP A 167 3.40 -0.19 7.27
N VAL A 168 4.31 -1.13 7.56
CA VAL A 168 4.96 -1.24 8.87
C VAL A 168 5.66 0.06 9.24
N GLU A 169 6.46 0.59 8.34
CA GLU A 169 7.20 1.84 8.56
C GLU A 169 6.25 3.03 8.71
N THR A 170 5.14 3.07 7.94
CA THR A 170 4.09 4.08 8.10
C THR A 170 3.50 4.07 9.50
N MET A 171 3.17 2.89 10.05
CA MET A 171 2.64 2.77 11.41
C MET A 171 3.68 3.14 12.47
N GLN A 172 4.93 2.73 12.29
CA GLN A 172 6.03 3.09 13.18
C GLN A 172 6.31 4.60 13.16
N THR A 173 6.26 5.23 11.99
CA THR A 173 6.41 6.68 11.84
C THR A 173 5.30 7.41 12.60
N MET A 174 4.04 6.98 12.47
CA MET A 174 2.93 7.57 13.22
C MET A 174 3.14 7.42 14.74
N ALA A 175 3.52 6.23 15.22
CA ALA A 175 3.80 5.99 16.63
C ALA A 175 4.94 6.89 17.14
N ASN A 176 6.02 7.05 16.38
CA ASN A 176 7.16 7.90 16.71
C ASN A 176 6.78 9.40 16.76
N HIS A 177 5.71 9.80 16.09
CA HIS A 177 5.13 11.15 16.17
C HIS A 177 4.07 11.28 17.26
N GLY A 178 3.94 10.32 18.16
CA GLY A 178 3.04 10.37 19.31
C GLY A 178 1.60 9.97 19.00
N VAL A 179 1.31 9.41 17.83
CA VAL A 179 -0.01 8.84 17.53
C VAL A 179 -0.21 7.58 18.38
N SER A 180 -1.29 7.54 19.16
CA SER A 180 -1.67 6.41 20.01
C SER A 180 -2.79 5.55 19.41
N HIS A 181 -3.62 6.13 18.54
CA HIS A 181 -4.78 5.47 17.94
C HIS A 181 -4.84 5.68 16.43
N VAL A 182 -5.12 4.61 15.69
CA VAL A 182 -5.32 4.64 14.23
C VAL A 182 -6.66 4.00 13.92
N TYR A 183 -7.49 4.69 13.15
CA TYR A 183 -8.80 4.21 12.74
C TYR A 183 -8.87 4.00 11.23
N GLU A 184 -9.22 2.78 10.82
CA GLU A 184 -9.53 2.47 9.43
C GLU A 184 -10.88 3.07 9.05
N CYS A 185 -10.89 4.03 8.13
CA CYS A 185 -12.09 4.68 7.61
C CYS A 185 -12.53 3.98 6.32
N GLY A 186 -13.61 3.22 6.38
CA GLY A 186 -14.13 2.51 5.21
C GLY A 186 -14.88 1.24 5.56
N PRO A 187 -15.32 0.46 4.56
CA PRO A 187 -16.19 -0.69 4.77
C PRO A 187 -15.50 -1.93 5.35
N GLY A 188 -14.14 -1.89 5.49
CA GLY A 188 -13.34 -3.02 5.96
C GLY A 188 -12.83 -2.87 7.40
N LYS A 189 -12.13 -3.93 7.85
CA LYS A 189 -11.44 -3.98 9.16
C LYS A 189 -10.05 -4.62 9.03
N VAL A 190 -9.51 -4.69 7.82
CA VAL A 190 -8.26 -5.41 7.53
C VAL A 190 -7.07 -4.64 8.08
N LEU A 191 -7.00 -3.34 7.79
CA LEU A 191 -5.89 -2.49 8.23
C LEU A 191 -5.90 -2.32 9.75
N ALA A 192 -7.08 -2.12 10.35
CA ALA A 192 -7.23 -2.07 11.80
C ALA A 192 -6.66 -3.32 12.49
N GLY A 193 -6.85 -4.50 11.88
CA GLY A 193 -6.29 -5.76 12.36
C GLY A 193 -4.76 -5.88 12.24
N LEU A 194 -4.12 -5.08 11.39
CA LEU A 194 -2.66 -5.07 11.18
C LEU A 194 -1.94 -4.14 12.17
N VAL A 195 -2.58 -3.08 12.63
CA VAL A 195 -1.95 -1.98 13.41
C VAL A 195 -1.13 -2.49 14.59
N LYS A 196 -1.72 -3.32 15.46
CA LYS A 196 -1.07 -3.87 16.67
C LYS A 196 0.17 -4.73 16.37
N ARG A 197 0.32 -5.19 15.14
CA ARG A 197 1.46 -6.01 14.71
C ARG A 197 2.56 -5.18 14.07
N CYS A 198 2.31 -3.90 13.78
CA CYS A 198 3.25 -3.01 13.11
C CYS A 198 4.06 -2.16 14.10
N ALA A 199 3.42 -1.68 15.17
CA ALA A 199 4.06 -0.83 16.16
C ALA A 199 3.49 -1.11 17.55
N GLU A 200 4.38 -1.20 18.55
CA GLU A 200 4.01 -1.34 19.95
C GLU A 200 3.35 -0.04 20.46
N GLY A 201 2.35 -0.17 21.31
CA GLY A 201 1.63 0.98 21.89
C GLY A 201 0.60 1.62 20.95
N LEU A 202 0.53 1.24 19.69
CA LEU A 202 -0.44 1.77 18.73
C LEU A 202 -1.75 0.97 18.75
N ALA A 203 -2.85 1.60 19.12
CA ALA A 203 -4.17 0.99 19.09
C ALA A 203 -4.83 1.13 17.72
N GLY A 204 -5.45 0.05 17.22
CA GLY A 204 -6.18 0.04 15.96
C GLY A 204 -7.69 -0.12 16.17
N GLY A 205 -8.47 0.66 15.45
CA GLY A 205 -9.93 0.58 15.38
C GLY A 205 -10.44 0.69 13.94
N ALA A 206 -11.72 0.40 13.71
CA ALA A 206 -12.35 0.55 12.40
C ALA A 206 -13.65 1.34 12.52
N MET A 207 -13.85 2.30 11.65
CA MET A 207 -15.09 3.09 11.51
C MET A 207 -15.90 2.57 10.30
N ALA A 208 -16.20 1.27 10.31
CA ALA A 208 -16.94 0.62 9.22
C ALA A 208 -18.47 0.76 9.35
N ASP A 209 -18.94 1.15 10.53
CA ASP A 209 -20.34 1.31 10.90
C ASP A 209 -20.51 2.36 12.01
N LEU A 210 -21.76 2.67 12.38
CA LEU A 210 -22.06 3.68 13.40
C LEU A 210 -21.49 3.31 14.78
N ALA A 211 -21.41 2.03 15.12
CA ALA A 211 -20.85 1.58 16.39
C ALA A 211 -19.34 1.82 16.43
N GLY A 212 -18.64 1.53 15.33
CA GLY A 212 -17.21 1.82 15.18
C GLY A 212 -16.90 3.33 15.23
N LEU A 213 -17.74 4.14 14.60
CA LEU A 213 -17.62 5.61 14.69
C LEU A 213 -17.82 6.11 16.12
N ALA A 214 -18.86 5.64 16.82
CA ALA A 214 -19.12 6.00 18.21
C ALA A 214 -17.95 5.62 19.13
N ALA A 215 -17.39 4.43 18.95
CA ALA A 215 -16.22 3.97 19.70
C ALA A 215 -14.98 4.85 19.44
N ALA A 216 -14.74 5.23 18.18
CA ALA A 216 -13.65 6.13 17.83
C ALA A 216 -13.79 7.50 18.48
N LEU A 217 -14.97 8.10 18.41
CA LEU A 217 -15.26 9.40 19.04
C LEU A 217 -15.11 9.35 20.56
N ALA A 218 -15.55 8.28 21.21
CA ALA A 218 -15.38 8.12 22.66
C ALA A 218 -13.90 8.04 23.06
N ALA A 219 -13.07 7.35 22.28
CA ALA A 219 -11.64 7.19 22.55
C ALA A 219 -10.82 8.46 22.25
N THR A 220 -11.28 9.34 21.36
CA THR A 220 -10.59 10.60 21.02
C THR A 220 -10.98 11.78 21.93
N ASN A 221 -12.06 11.66 22.68
CA ASN A 221 -12.55 12.68 23.63
C ASN A 221 -12.18 12.35 25.10
N ALA A 222 -11.48 11.26 25.36
CA ALA A 222 -11.00 10.85 26.67
C ALA A 222 -9.54 11.28 26.87
#